data_e5312e7cb15221703926b2eb38d52871
#
_entry.id   e5312e7cb15221703926b2eb38d52871
#
_cell.length_a   1.000
_cell.length_b   1.000
_cell.length_c   1.000
_cell.angle_alpha   90.00
_cell.angle_beta   90.00
_cell.angle_gamma   90.00
#
_symmetry.space_group_name_H-M   'P 1'
#
loop_
_entity.id
_entity.type
_entity.pdbx_description
1 polymer ?
#
loop_
_entity_poly.entity_id
_entity_poly.type
_entity_poly.pdbx_seq_one_letter_code
_entity_poly.pdbx_strand_id
1 'polypeptide(L)'
;MFTSRNPEPAVPYWRLSGVYFFVCAVLGTMLPYWMLFMESLGYSAWQTGQLTALQMVTTLIAPYVWGEVCDRASSRLRVIRAGNLAAALIFLCVFAFFEHYWALVLAVCASAFCWQGLNAQFEIITLNHLGKDPHRYGRIRLWGSFGFLSAVWLTGQIINLYSVALLPYIVAGLLFTLWLMTLVNRDQPVKEQPDGNQEQPGGIWQNPVLWLLLVVFFLVNFSHGSYYGYYSLFLKQEGISAAVTGNLWTVAVASELLMFAVMPWFMRRFSLRFILLVSLFLTAFRWLGTGMQAGNVAELTLLQLLHGVSFSAVHTVAVLLFKQCVHTAHEGKAQALYCAVCIGGGQAAGVAAGGQIWAISPVASFYFSAAVAAGAAVIAMLFLTANRLGPAGKEQQV
;
A
#
# COMPACT_ATOMS: atom_id res chain seq x y z
N MET A 1 38.26 3.44 -36.56
CA MET A 1 36.81 3.66 -36.73
C MET A 1 36.20 3.92 -35.36
N PHE A 2 36.14 5.20 -34.94
CA PHE A 2 35.57 5.58 -33.64
C PHE A 2 34.03 5.62 -33.81
N THR A 3 33.33 4.62 -33.31
CA THR A 3 31.88 4.68 -33.21
C THR A 3 31.52 5.75 -32.21
N SER A 4 30.96 6.87 -32.66
CA SER A 4 30.37 7.89 -31.83
C SER A 4 29.24 7.28 -30.99
N ARG A 5 29.54 6.95 -29.73
CA ARG A 5 28.47 6.66 -28.77
C ARG A 5 27.68 7.96 -28.59
N ASN A 6 26.50 8.02 -29.19
CA ASN A 6 25.55 9.04 -28.77
C ASN A 6 25.40 8.97 -27.26
N PRO A 7 25.53 10.07 -26.51
CA PRO A 7 25.35 10.07 -25.08
C PRO A 7 23.92 9.59 -24.80
N GLU A 8 23.78 8.55 -23.98
CA GLU A 8 22.46 8.08 -23.54
C GLU A 8 21.72 9.28 -22.90
N PRO A 9 20.45 9.51 -23.26
CA PRO A 9 19.72 10.66 -22.76
C PRO A 9 19.67 10.59 -21.22
N ALA A 10 20.02 11.70 -20.57
CA ALA A 10 20.03 11.80 -19.12
C ALA A 10 18.65 11.42 -18.55
N VAL A 11 18.65 10.54 -17.55
CA VAL A 11 17.41 10.11 -16.87
C VAL A 11 16.69 11.35 -16.33
N PRO A 12 15.40 11.58 -16.67
CA PRO A 12 14.65 12.75 -16.22
C PRO A 12 14.19 12.59 -14.75
N TYR A 13 15.17 12.57 -13.84
CA TYR A 13 15.02 12.23 -12.43
C TYR A 13 13.84 12.98 -11.76
N TRP A 14 13.81 14.31 -11.84
CA TRP A 14 12.79 15.13 -11.17
C TRP A 14 11.38 14.95 -11.77
N ARG A 15 11.29 14.73 -13.08
CA ARG A 15 10.00 14.52 -13.76
C ARG A 15 9.38 13.19 -13.35
N LEU A 16 10.19 12.14 -13.26
CA LEU A 16 9.73 10.82 -12.79
C LEU A 16 9.39 10.87 -11.30
N SER A 17 10.26 11.44 -10.48
CA SER A 17 10.07 11.57 -9.03
C SER A 17 8.81 12.33 -8.66
N GLY A 18 8.46 13.38 -9.42
CA GLY A 18 7.26 14.19 -9.20
C GLY A 18 5.97 13.37 -9.30
N VAL A 19 5.87 12.44 -10.24
CA VAL A 19 4.68 11.57 -10.35
C VAL A 19 4.54 10.69 -9.12
N TYR A 20 5.61 10.03 -8.65
CA TYR A 20 5.58 9.21 -7.44
C TYR A 20 5.22 10.03 -6.20
N PHE A 21 5.76 11.26 -6.11
CA PHE A 21 5.45 12.18 -5.02
C PHE A 21 3.93 12.43 -4.95
N PHE A 22 3.32 12.85 -6.05
CA PHE A 22 1.90 13.21 -6.05
C PHE A 22 0.96 12.01 -5.98
N VAL A 23 1.29 10.84 -6.57
CA VAL A 23 0.54 9.60 -6.36
C VAL A 23 0.46 9.27 -4.88
N CYS A 24 1.59 9.29 -4.19
CA CYS A 24 1.61 8.97 -2.76
C CYS A 24 1.07 10.11 -1.89
N ALA A 25 1.11 11.38 -2.34
CA ALA A 25 0.46 12.48 -1.66
C ALA A 25 -1.08 12.34 -1.66
N VAL A 26 -1.69 11.89 -2.77
CA VAL A 26 -3.12 11.55 -2.79
C VAL A 26 -3.44 10.47 -1.76
N LEU A 27 -2.63 9.38 -1.71
CA LEU A 27 -2.78 8.32 -0.71
C LEU A 27 -2.65 8.84 0.71
N GLY A 28 -1.62 9.66 1.00
CA GLY A 28 -1.36 10.22 2.33
C GLY A 28 -2.46 11.19 2.78
N THR A 29 -3.14 11.83 1.85
CA THR A 29 -4.32 12.67 2.15
C THR A 29 -5.56 11.84 2.38
N MET A 30 -5.83 10.83 1.53
CA MET A 30 -7.07 10.04 1.62
C MET A 30 -7.04 9.05 2.77
N LEU A 31 -5.99 8.24 2.90
CA LEU A 31 -5.97 7.09 3.80
C LEU A 31 -6.23 7.48 5.27
N PRO A 32 -5.57 8.49 5.87
CA PRO A 32 -5.82 8.85 7.25
C PRO A 32 -7.10 9.65 7.49
N TYR A 33 -7.58 10.43 6.51
CA TYR A 33 -8.58 11.45 6.78
C TYR A 33 -9.92 11.24 6.08
N TRP A 34 -10.00 10.32 5.11
CA TRP A 34 -11.26 10.10 4.37
C TRP A 34 -12.39 9.62 5.28
N MET A 35 -12.08 8.78 6.26
CA MET A 35 -13.03 8.32 7.27
C MET A 35 -13.59 9.51 8.09
N LEU A 36 -12.73 10.46 8.49
CA LEU A 36 -13.16 11.65 9.23
C LEU A 36 -14.09 12.54 8.39
N PHE A 37 -13.80 12.66 7.10
CA PHE A 37 -14.65 13.41 6.17
C PHE A 37 -16.02 12.73 6.01
N MET A 38 -16.07 11.43 5.77
CA MET A 38 -17.33 10.69 5.65
C MET A 38 -18.19 10.79 6.91
N GLU A 39 -17.57 10.68 8.08
CA GLU A 39 -18.26 10.85 9.37
C GLU A 39 -18.81 12.27 9.52
N SER A 40 -18.09 13.30 9.04
CA SER A 40 -18.58 14.69 9.06
C SER A 40 -19.79 14.93 8.16
N LEU A 41 -20.00 14.09 7.15
CA LEU A 41 -21.20 14.06 6.31
C LEU A 41 -22.37 13.26 6.93
N GLY A 42 -22.17 12.66 8.13
CA GLY A 42 -23.16 11.85 8.82
C GLY A 42 -23.19 10.37 8.42
N TYR A 43 -22.23 9.92 7.62
CA TYR A 43 -22.12 8.50 7.27
C TYR A 43 -21.64 7.67 8.45
N SER A 44 -22.21 6.49 8.63
CA SER A 44 -21.77 5.57 9.67
C SER A 44 -20.36 5.00 9.39
N ALA A 45 -19.70 4.54 10.44
CA ALA A 45 -18.42 3.84 10.31
C ALA A 45 -18.53 2.62 9.38
N TRP A 46 -19.64 1.90 9.42
CA TRP A 46 -19.91 0.78 8.51
C TRP A 46 -19.94 1.22 7.04
N GLN A 47 -20.71 2.26 6.71
CA GLN A 47 -20.77 2.80 5.34
C GLN A 47 -19.39 3.25 4.85
N THR A 48 -18.64 3.96 5.69
CA THR A 48 -17.29 4.40 5.33
C THR A 48 -16.33 3.24 5.17
N GLY A 49 -16.43 2.21 6.01
CA GLY A 49 -15.68 0.97 5.87
C GLY A 49 -15.99 0.23 4.57
N GLN A 50 -17.27 0.16 4.17
CA GLN A 50 -17.67 -0.40 2.88
C GLN A 50 -17.03 0.35 1.71
N LEU A 51 -17.08 1.70 1.71
CA LEU A 51 -16.43 2.51 0.67
C LEU A 51 -14.94 2.22 0.61
N THR A 52 -14.25 2.23 1.76
CA THR A 52 -12.80 1.97 1.83
C THR A 52 -12.47 0.56 1.33
N ALA A 53 -13.25 -0.46 1.72
CA ALA A 53 -13.06 -1.82 1.25
C ALA A 53 -13.28 -1.94 -0.27
N LEU A 54 -14.33 -1.32 -0.82
CA LEU A 54 -14.59 -1.28 -2.26
C LEU A 54 -13.46 -0.56 -3.02
N GLN A 55 -12.97 0.55 -2.49
CA GLN A 55 -11.81 1.26 -3.06
C GLN A 55 -10.56 0.37 -3.07
N MET A 56 -10.31 -0.41 -2.02
CA MET A 56 -9.20 -1.37 -1.99
C MET A 56 -9.38 -2.48 -3.03
N VAL A 57 -10.60 -2.95 -3.27
CA VAL A 57 -10.88 -3.92 -4.34
C VAL A 57 -10.56 -3.34 -5.73
N THR A 58 -10.80 -2.05 -5.96
CA THR A 58 -10.44 -1.44 -7.26
C THR A 58 -8.93 -1.53 -7.53
N THR A 59 -8.10 -1.46 -6.48
CA THR A 59 -6.63 -1.57 -6.64
C THR A 59 -6.17 -2.94 -7.08
N LEU A 60 -6.98 -3.98 -6.88
CA LEU A 60 -6.67 -5.34 -7.34
C LEU A 60 -6.93 -5.51 -8.84
N ILE A 61 -8.01 -4.91 -9.32
CA ILE A 61 -8.50 -5.11 -10.71
C ILE A 61 -7.88 -4.08 -11.65
N ALA A 62 -7.75 -2.83 -11.20
CA ALA A 62 -7.34 -1.72 -12.04
C ALA A 62 -5.98 -1.92 -12.75
N PRO A 63 -4.90 -2.42 -12.13
CA PRO A 63 -3.62 -2.61 -12.81
C PRO A 63 -3.70 -3.56 -14.00
N TYR A 64 -4.53 -4.61 -13.92
CA TYR A 64 -4.72 -5.57 -15.02
C TYR A 64 -5.45 -4.93 -16.19
N VAL A 65 -6.56 -4.23 -15.91
CA VAL A 65 -7.35 -3.55 -16.95
C VAL A 65 -6.53 -2.47 -17.64
N TRP A 66 -5.86 -1.61 -16.86
CA TRP A 66 -5.01 -0.56 -17.42
C TRP A 66 -3.75 -1.11 -18.10
N GLY A 67 -3.25 -2.28 -17.66
CA GLY A 67 -2.19 -3.02 -18.35
C GLY A 67 -2.58 -3.34 -19.76
N GLU A 68 -3.70 -4.03 -19.92
CA GLU A 68 -4.23 -4.43 -21.23
C GLU A 68 -4.52 -3.22 -22.15
N VAL A 69 -5.09 -2.14 -21.59
CA VAL A 69 -5.33 -0.89 -22.34
C VAL A 69 -4.01 -0.27 -22.79
N CYS A 70 -3.00 -0.23 -21.94
CA CYS A 70 -1.69 0.32 -22.25
C CYS A 70 -0.94 -0.51 -23.30
N ASP A 71 -1.05 -1.84 -23.23
CA ASP A 71 -0.35 -2.75 -24.13
C ASP A 71 -0.93 -2.69 -25.55
N ARG A 72 -2.25 -2.44 -25.68
CA ARG A 72 -2.91 -2.22 -26.98
C ARG A 72 -2.73 -0.80 -27.54
N ALA A 73 -2.31 0.15 -26.71
CA ALA A 73 -2.19 1.55 -27.11
C ALA A 73 -0.87 1.83 -27.82
N SER A 74 -0.88 2.74 -28.79
CA SER A 74 0.34 3.22 -29.47
C SER A 74 1.28 4.03 -28.59
N SER A 75 0.83 4.48 -27.40
CA SER A 75 1.62 5.22 -26.41
C SER A 75 1.06 4.99 -25.01
N ARG A 76 1.83 4.32 -24.18
CA ARG A 76 1.53 4.07 -22.77
C ARG A 76 1.32 5.38 -22.00
N LEU A 77 2.16 6.38 -22.26
CA LEU A 77 2.07 7.68 -21.59
C LEU A 77 0.80 8.45 -21.95
N ARG A 78 0.28 8.31 -23.19
CA ARG A 78 -1.02 8.93 -23.55
C ARG A 78 -2.17 8.34 -22.74
N VAL A 79 -2.18 7.02 -22.52
CA VAL A 79 -3.17 6.35 -21.68
C VAL A 79 -3.05 6.83 -20.24
N ILE A 80 -1.83 6.92 -19.70
CA ILE A 80 -1.59 7.42 -18.34
C ILE A 80 -2.09 8.85 -18.17
N ARG A 81 -1.84 9.73 -19.14
CA ARG A 81 -2.32 11.13 -19.11
C ARG A 81 -3.85 11.21 -19.15
N ALA A 82 -4.47 10.49 -20.08
CA ALA A 82 -5.93 10.48 -20.22
C ALA A 82 -6.61 9.91 -18.97
N GLY A 83 -6.09 8.80 -18.43
CA GLY A 83 -6.65 8.17 -17.24
C GLY A 83 -6.45 8.99 -15.97
N ASN A 84 -5.32 9.68 -15.79
CA ASN A 84 -5.15 10.58 -14.62
C ASN A 84 -6.03 11.84 -14.75
N LEU A 85 -6.25 12.37 -15.97
CA LEU A 85 -7.24 13.42 -16.17
C LEU A 85 -8.65 12.92 -15.84
N ALA A 86 -9.01 11.75 -16.35
CA ALA A 86 -10.30 11.13 -16.04
C ALA A 86 -10.48 10.93 -14.52
N ALA A 87 -9.44 10.47 -13.82
CA ALA A 87 -9.47 10.34 -12.36
C ALA A 87 -9.79 11.68 -11.67
N ALA A 88 -9.12 12.76 -12.08
CA ALA A 88 -9.35 14.10 -11.52
C ALA A 88 -10.78 14.61 -11.83
N LEU A 89 -11.26 14.44 -13.06
CA LEU A 89 -12.60 14.89 -13.47
C LEU A 89 -13.71 14.06 -12.79
N ILE A 90 -13.54 12.72 -12.71
CA ILE A 90 -14.50 11.84 -12.01
C ILE A 90 -14.55 12.20 -10.53
N PHE A 91 -13.39 12.51 -9.92
CA PHE A 91 -13.38 12.91 -8.50
C PHE A 91 -14.18 14.20 -8.24
N LEU A 92 -14.26 15.12 -9.21
CA LEU A 92 -15.11 16.31 -9.06
C LEU A 92 -16.59 15.97 -8.89
N CYS A 93 -17.05 14.81 -9.37
CA CYS A 93 -18.43 14.37 -9.13
C CYS A 93 -18.73 14.13 -7.65
N VAL A 94 -17.70 13.92 -6.81
CA VAL A 94 -17.83 13.78 -5.36
C VAL A 94 -18.57 15.01 -4.75
N PHE A 95 -18.29 16.21 -5.26
CA PHE A 95 -18.92 17.44 -4.79
C PHE A 95 -20.44 17.51 -5.03
N ALA A 96 -20.93 16.79 -6.03
CA ALA A 96 -22.35 16.72 -6.36
C ALA A 96 -23.10 15.62 -5.56
N PHE A 97 -22.37 14.71 -4.90
CA PHE A 97 -22.97 13.50 -4.35
C PHE A 97 -22.76 13.31 -2.84
N PHE A 98 -22.49 14.38 -2.10
CA PHE A 98 -22.29 14.29 -0.63
C PHE A 98 -23.48 13.66 0.11
N GLU A 99 -24.69 13.83 -0.39
CA GLU A 99 -25.92 13.28 0.22
C GLU A 99 -26.33 11.91 -0.36
N HIS A 100 -25.65 11.44 -1.42
CA HIS A 100 -26.01 10.23 -2.14
C HIS A 100 -24.93 9.16 -2.02
N TYR A 101 -25.01 8.34 -0.98
CA TYR A 101 -23.96 7.38 -0.62
C TYR A 101 -23.44 6.56 -1.80
N TRP A 102 -24.29 5.87 -2.55
CA TRP A 102 -23.82 5.00 -3.65
C TRP A 102 -23.23 5.76 -4.83
N ALA A 103 -23.72 6.96 -5.11
CA ALA A 103 -23.12 7.82 -6.13
C ALA A 103 -21.74 8.33 -5.70
N LEU A 104 -21.59 8.68 -4.42
CA LEU A 104 -20.32 9.05 -3.81
C LEU A 104 -19.33 7.86 -3.87
N VAL A 105 -19.77 6.65 -3.47
CA VAL A 105 -18.96 5.42 -3.57
C VAL A 105 -18.48 5.19 -4.99
N LEU A 106 -19.39 5.28 -5.96
CA LEU A 106 -19.07 5.08 -7.38
C LEU A 106 -18.04 6.12 -7.87
N ALA A 107 -18.21 7.40 -7.53
CA ALA A 107 -17.30 8.47 -7.94
C ALA A 107 -15.89 8.26 -7.34
N VAL A 108 -15.80 7.93 -6.05
CA VAL A 108 -14.51 7.68 -5.39
C VAL A 108 -13.84 6.43 -5.95
N CYS A 109 -14.57 5.31 -6.09
CA CYS A 109 -14.02 4.06 -6.60
C CYS A 109 -13.62 4.17 -8.08
N ALA A 110 -14.41 4.83 -8.92
CA ALA A 110 -14.06 5.05 -10.32
C ALA A 110 -12.83 5.94 -10.49
N SER A 111 -12.72 7.01 -9.69
CA SER A 111 -11.52 7.84 -9.65
C SER A 111 -10.30 7.02 -9.20
N ALA A 112 -10.42 6.24 -8.11
CA ALA A 112 -9.37 5.39 -7.59
C ALA A 112 -8.93 4.32 -8.60
N PHE A 113 -9.87 3.69 -9.29
CA PHE A 113 -9.60 2.74 -10.38
C PHE A 113 -8.68 3.34 -11.46
N CYS A 114 -8.89 4.61 -11.80
CA CYS A 114 -8.05 5.28 -12.79
C CYS A 114 -6.64 5.54 -12.22
N TRP A 115 -6.48 6.38 -11.20
CA TRP A 115 -5.15 6.84 -10.81
C TRP A 115 -4.29 5.76 -10.13
N GLN A 116 -4.87 4.86 -9.34
CA GLN A 116 -4.12 3.79 -8.68
C GLN A 116 -3.67 2.71 -9.69
N GLY A 117 -4.55 2.31 -10.61
CA GLY A 117 -4.21 1.32 -11.63
C GLY A 117 -3.12 1.78 -12.60
N LEU A 118 -3.07 3.08 -12.90
CA LEU A 118 -2.07 3.67 -13.78
C LEU A 118 -0.69 3.85 -13.14
N ASN A 119 -0.60 3.80 -11.81
CA ASN A 119 0.68 3.87 -11.12
C ASN A 119 1.62 2.72 -11.52
N ALA A 120 1.12 1.50 -11.64
CA ALA A 120 1.89 0.35 -12.12
C ALA A 120 2.39 0.55 -13.56
N GLN A 121 1.59 1.21 -14.42
CA GLN A 121 1.97 1.50 -15.80
C GLN A 121 3.04 2.59 -15.88
N PHE A 122 3.04 3.55 -14.95
CA PHE A 122 4.07 4.56 -14.85
C PHE A 122 5.40 3.99 -14.35
N GLU A 123 5.36 2.94 -13.55
CA GLU A 123 6.54 2.21 -13.10
C GLU A 123 7.31 1.60 -14.29
N ILE A 124 6.59 1.02 -15.27
CA ILE A 124 7.19 0.51 -16.51
C ILE A 124 7.90 1.64 -17.27
N ILE A 125 7.28 2.81 -17.41
CA ILE A 125 7.93 3.99 -18.03
C ILE A 125 9.21 4.36 -17.28
N THR A 126 9.16 4.37 -15.95
CA THR A 126 10.33 4.70 -15.12
C THR A 126 11.47 3.73 -15.34
N LEU A 127 11.19 2.42 -15.33
CA LEU A 127 12.18 1.37 -15.56
C LEU A 127 12.78 1.47 -16.98
N ASN A 128 11.97 1.78 -17.99
CA ASN A 128 12.44 1.99 -19.36
C ASN A 128 13.41 3.18 -19.47
N HIS A 129 13.17 4.26 -18.73
CA HIS A 129 14.11 5.41 -18.67
C HIS A 129 15.41 5.08 -17.94
N LEU A 130 15.38 4.17 -16.97
CA LEU A 130 16.57 3.74 -16.23
C LEU A 130 17.45 2.77 -17.02
N GLY A 131 16.86 1.97 -17.90
CA GLY A 131 17.57 1.06 -18.80
C GLY A 131 18.55 0.16 -18.05
N LYS A 132 19.86 0.44 -18.18
CA LYS A 132 20.93 -0.36 -17.55
C LYS A 132 21.20 -0.04 -16.08
N ASP A 133 20.55 0.99 -15.52
CA ASP A 133 20.76 1.50 -14.17
C ASP A 133 19.55 1.28 -13.23
N PRO A 134 19.00 0.05 -13.10
CA PRO A 134 17.80 -0.20 -12.31
C PRO A 134 17.97 0.10 -10.81
N HIS A 135 19.21 0.10 -10.30
CA HIS A 135 19.53 0.46 -8.92
C HIS A 135 19.18 1.93 -8.58
N ARG A 136 19.04 2.81 -9.57
CA ARG A 136 18.58 4.19 -9.37
C ARG A 136 17.08 4.31 -9.14
N TYR A 137 16.29 3.25 -9.43
CA TYR A 137 14.85 3.21 -9.21
C TYR A 137 14.47 3.55 -7.76
N GLY A 138 15.17 2.99 -6.78
CA GLY A 138 14.91 3.24 -5.37
C GLY A 138 14.96 4.74 -5.01
N ARG A 139 15.91 5.50 -5.59
CA ARG A 139 16.02 6.95 -5.34
C ARG A 139 14.84 7.75 -5.90
N ILE A 140 14.29 7.33 -7.06
CA ILE A 140 13.11 7.95 -7.66
C ILE A 140 11.88 7.59 -6.84
N ARG A 141 11.72 6.30 -6.48
CA ARG A 141 10.57 5.78 -5.73
C ARG A 141 10.48 6.36 -4.32
N LEU A 142 11.62 6.71 -3.71
CA LEU A 142 11.69 7.32 -2.38
C LEU A 142 10.91 8.64 -2.30
N TRP A 143 10.79 9.40 -3.40
CA TRP A 143 9.97 10.59 -3.45
C TRP A 143 8.48 10.33 -3.21
N GLY A 144 8.01 9.11 -3.50
CA GLY A 144 6.67 8.69 -3.10
C GLY A 144 6.50 8.68 -1.59
N SER A 145 7.48 8.16 -0.83
CA SER A 145 7.43 8.18 0.63
C SER A 145 7.44 9.62 1.19
N PHE A 146 8.25 10.50 0.62
CA PHE A 146 8.22 11.93 0.98
C PHE A 146 6.87 12.58 0.65
N GLY A 147 6.27 12.24 -0.49
CA GLY A 147 4.94 12.71 -0.87
C GLY A 147 3.87 12.27 0.13
N PHE A 148 3.89 11.00 0.51
CA PHE A 148 2.97 10.47 1.52
C PHE A 148 3.14 11.19 2.88
N LEU A 149 4.36 11.22 3.42
CA LEU A 149 4.66 11.84 4.70
C LEU A 149 4.26 13.32 4.74
N SER A 150 4.63 14.07 3.70
CA SER A 150 4.30 15.49 3.58
C SER A 150 2.79 15.71 3.54
N ALA A 151 2.07 14.91 2.75
CA ALA A 151 0.62 15.03 2.60
C ALA A 151 -0.12 14.66 3.88
N VAL A 152 0.26 13.57 4.56
CA VAL A 152 -0.31 13.19 5.86
C VAL A 152 -0.17 14.32 6.86
N TRP A 153 1.06 14.84 7.01
CA TRP A 153 1.34 15.87 7.99
C TRP A 153 0.62 17.18 7.65
N LEU A 154 0.76 17.68 6.41
CA LEU A 154 0.14 18.95 5.98
C LEU A 154 -1.39 18.89 6.05
N THR A 155 -2.00 17.82 5.57
CA THR A 155 -3.47 17.65 5.61
C THR A 155 -3.97 17.64 7.05
N GLY A 156 -3.26 16.96 7.97
CA GLY A 156 -3.61 16.99 9.40
C GLY A 156 -3.58 18.40 10.00
N GLN A 157 -2.56 19.20 9.66
CA GLN A 157 -2.48 20.60 10.09
C GLN A 157 -3.62 21.44 9.50
N ILE A 158 -3.90 21.29 8.19
CA ILE A 158 -4.96 22.05 7.52
C ILE A 158 -6.33 21.71 8.11
N ILE A 159 -6.64 20.43 8.31
CA ILE A 159 -7.90 20.01 8.94
C ILE A 159 -8.03 20.54 10.36
N ASN A 160 -6.94 20.54 11.12
CA ASN A 160 -6.93 21.04 12.50
C ASN A 160 -7.14 22.55 12.58
N LEU A 161 -6.57 23.32 11.65
CA LEU A 161 -6.67 24.78 11.64
C LEU A 161 -8.00 25.29 11.06
N TYR A 162 -8.57 24.57 10.11
CA TYR A 162 -9.76 24.99 9.38
C TYR A 162 -10.91 24.00 9.54
N SER A 163 -11.00 22.99 8.67
CA SER A 163 -12.07 22.01 8.69
C SER A 163 -11.73 20.77 7.85
N VAL A 164 -12.27 19.62 8.24
CA VAL A 164 -12.23 18.40 7.44
C VAL A 164 -12.98 18.53 6.10
N ALA A 165 -13.91 19.50 5.98
CA ALA A 165 -14.62 19.81 4.75
C ALA A 165 -13.69 20.24 3.59
N LEU A 166 -12.45 20.66 3.88
CA LEU A 166 -11.44 20.99 2.86
C LEU A 166 -10.82 19.74 2.23
N LEU A 167 -10.99 18.56 2.80
CA LEU A 167 -10.34 17.34 2.33
C LEU A 167 -10.62 17.03 0.84
N PRO A 168 -11.86 17.06 0.34
CA PRO A 168 -12.12 16.79 -1.09
C PRO A 168 -11.43 17.80 -2.02
N TYR A 169 -11.32 19.07 -1.61
CA TYR A 169 -10.61 20.11 -2.40
C TYR A 169 -9.11 19.82 -2.47
N ILE A 170 -8.50 19.40 -1.36
CA ILE A 170 -7.08 19.00 -1.31
C ILE A 170 -6.85 17.81 -2.24
N VAL A 171 -7.70 16.76 -2.15
CA VAL A 171 -7.60 15.58 -3.01
C VAL A 171 -7.76 15.94 -4.48
N ALA A 172 -8.77 16.75 -4.84
CA ALA A 172 -8.97 17.21 -6.20
C ALA A 172 -7.75 17.98 -6.74
N GLY A 173 -7.20 18.89 -5.95
CA GLY A 173 -5.98 19.64 -6.28
C GLY A 173 -4.77 18.73 -6.50
N LEU A 174 -4.59 17.72 -5.64
CA LEU A 174 -3.51 16.74 -5.78
C LEU A 174 -3.67 15.85 -7.01
N LEU A 175 -4.89 15.37 -7.33
CA LEU A 175 -5.17 14.60 -8.54
C LEU A 175 -4.91 15.42 -9.80
N PHE A 176 -5.30 16.70 -9.79
CA PHE A 176 -5.03 17.60 -10.90
C PHE A 176 -3.53 17.84 -11.08
N THR A 177 -2.80 18.03 -9.98
CA THR A 177 -1.34 18.19 -10.00
C THR A 177 -0.64 16.91 -10.45
N LEU A 178 -1.13 15.75 -10.03
CA LEU A 178 -0.66 14.44 -10.52
C LEU A 178 -0.80 14.35 -12.04
N TRP A 179 -1.96 14.72 -12.58
CA TRP A 179 -2.15 14.77 -14.03
C TRP A 179 -1.15 15.73 -14.69
N LEU A 180 -0.95 16.95 -14.19
CA LEU A 180 0.04 17.90 -14.71
C LEU A 180 1.46 17.32 -14.70
N MET A 181 1.83 16.59 -13.65
CA MET A 181 3.14 15.91 -13.57
C MET A 181 3.30 14.82 -14.63
N THR A 182 2.23 14.20 -15.10
CA THR A 182 2.33 13.26 -16.23
C THR A 182 2.64 13.96 -17.55
N LEU A 183 2.23 15.22 -17.73
CA LEU A 183 2.42 15.98 -18.98
C LEU A 183 3.90 16.33 -19.23
N VAL A 184 4.68 16.54 -18.17
CA VAL A 184 6.12 16.89 -18.30
C VAL A 184 7.00 15.70 -18.61
N ASN A 185 6.48 14.47 -18.53
CA ASN A 185 7.20 13.24 -18.88
C ASN A 185 7.14 12.98 -20.39
N ARG A 186 8.10 12.21 -20.89
CA ARG A 186 8.15 11.80 -22.31
C ARG A 186 8.04 10.29 -22.42
N ASP A 187 7.37 9.83 -23.46
CA ASP A 187 7.31 8.40 -23.79
C ASP A 187 8.66 7.93 -24.30
N GLN A 188 9.01 6.70 -23.98
CA GLN A 188 10.13 6.01 -24.62
C GLN A 188 9.59 4.80 -25.38
N PRO A 189 10.20 4.46 -26.52
CA PRO A 189 9.85 3.26 -27.22
C PRO A 189 10.00 2.07 -26.29
N VAL A 190 8.95 1.27 -26.21
CA VAL A 190 8.96 0.02 -25.43
C VAL A 190 10.06 -0.87 -26.02
N LYS A 191 11.07 -1.18 -25.22
CA LYS A 191 11.98 -2.27 -25.58
C LYS A 191 11.18 -3.55 -25.41
N GLU A 192 10.97 -4.28 -26.49
CA GLU A 192 10.40 -5.62 -26.44
C GLU A 192 11.18 -6.44 -25.41
N GLN A 193 10.52 -6.79 -24.31
CA GLN A 193 11.06 -7.82 -23.44
C GLN A 193 10.91 -9.14 -24.19
N PRO A 194 11.94 -9.99 -24.25
CA PRO A 194 11.79 -11.30 -24.84
C PRO A 194 10.66 -12.03 -24.13
N ASP A 195 9.73 -12.58 -24.90
CA ASP A 195 8.67 -13.46 -24.39
C ASP A 195 9.30 -14.64 -23.62
N GLY A 196 9.47 -14.47 -22.32
CA GLY A 196 10.09 -15.43 -21.42
C GLY A 196 9.10 -16.39 -20.76
N ASN A 197 7.89 -16.48 -21.28
CA ASN A 197 6.87 -17.40 -20.75
C ASN A 197 6.90 -18.75 -21.47
N GLN A 198 7.92 -19.54 -21.22
CA GLN A 198 7.73 -21.00 -21.32
C GLN A 198 6.97 -21.43 -20.05
N GLU A 199 5.68 -21.70 -20.22
CA GLU A 199 4.88 -22.36 -19.19
C GLU A 199 5.49 -23.74 -18.93
N GLN A 200 6.23 -23.88 -17.83
CA GLN A 200 6.67 -25.20 -17.38
C GLN A 200 5.49 -25.91 -16.71
N PRO A 201 5.27 -27.21 -17.01
CA PRO A 201 4.26 -28.03 -16.35
C PRO A 201 4.65 -28.23 -14.88
N GLY A 202 3.79 -27.78 -13.99
CA GLY A 202 3.95 -27.84 -12.54
C GLY A 202 3.28 -26.65 -11.90
N GLY A 203 1.96 -26.76 -11.61
CA GLY A 203 1.18 -25.63 -11.12
C GLY A 203 1.64 -25.18 -9.74
N ILE A 204 1.78 -23.87 -9.53
CA ILE A 204 2.08 -23.25 -8.22
C ILE A 204 1.10 -23.71 -7.12
N TRP A 205 -0.09 -24.13 -7.51
CA TRP A 205 -1.19 -24.53 -6.64
C TRP A 205 -0.97 -25.85 -5.91
N GLN A 206 -0.02 -26.67 -6.32
CA GLN A 206 0.29 -27.97 -5.70
C GLN A 206 1.20 -27.82 -4.47
N ASN A 207 1.78 -26.66 -4.24
CA ASN A 207 2.67 -26.43 -3.11
C ASN A 207 1.88 -26.09 -1.84
N PRO A 208 1.83 -26.98 -0.82
CA PRO A 208 1.10 -26.72 0.41
C PRO A 208 1.71 -25.55 1.23
N VAL A 209 2.99 -25.26 1.05
CA VAL A 209 3.64 -24.12 1.70
C VAL A 209 3.11 -22.81 1.16
N LEU A 210 2.82 -22.71 -0.15
CA LEU A 210 2.21 -21.52 -0.75
C LEU A 210 0.87 -21.20 -0.10
N TRP A 211 0.00 -22.19 0.08
CA TRP A 211 -1.31 -21.98 0.73
C TRP A 211 -1.18 -21.54 2.18
N LEU A 212 -0.22 -22.14 2.90
CA LEU A 212 0.05 -21.74 4.28
C LEU A 212 0.55 -20.29 4.37
N LEU A 213 1.46 -19.88 3.48
CA LEU A 213 1.91 -18.50 3.38
C LEU A 213 0.76 -17.56 3.06
N LEU A 214 -0.10 -17.93 2.09
CA LEU A 214 -1.29 -17.14 1.77
C LEU A 214 -2.19 -16.92 2.99
N VAL A 215 -2.45 -17.97 3.78
CA VAL A 215 -3.27 -17.84 5.00
C VAL A 215 -2.62 -16.93 6.02
N VAL A 216 -1.33 -17.14 6.35
CA VAL A 216 -0.64 -16.34 7.37
C VAL A 216 -0.56 -14.87 6.95
N PHE A 217 -0.16 -14.59 5.70
CA PHE A 217 -0.02 -13.22 5.22
C PHE A 217 -1.38 -12.55 4.93
N PHE A 218 -2.41 -13.30 4.58
CA PHE A 218 -3.78 -12.79 4.54
C PHE A 218 -4.24 -12.35 5.92
N LEU A 219 -4.09 -13.18 6.94
CA LEU A 219 -4.53 -12.87 8.31
C LEU A 219 -3.80 -11.65 8.89
N VAL A 220 -2.48 -11.53 8.69
CA VAL A 220 -1.77 -10.35 9.19
C VAL A 220 -2.21 -9.07 8.47
N ASN A 221 -2.43 -9.11 7.15
CA ASN A 221 -2.96 -7.95 6.42
C ASN A 221 -4.42 -7.65 6.79
N PHE A 222 -5.23 -8.68 7.02
CA PHE A 222 -6.58 -8.55 7.55
C PHE A 222 -6.58 -7.83 8.91
N SER A 223 -5.63 -8.16 9.80
CA SER A 223 -5.50 -7.50 11.10
C SER A 223 -5.20 -6.00 11.01
N HIS A 224 -4.62 -5.53 9.91
CA HIS A 224 -4.39 -4.10 9.64
C HIS A 224 -5.66 -3.36 9.21
N GLY A 225 -6.77 -4.05 8.93
CA GLY A 225 -8.00 -3.43 8.44
C GLY A 225 -8.58 -2.40 9.40
N SER A 226 -8.65 -2.69 10.70
CA SER A 226 -9.12 -1.71 11.70
C SER A 226 -8.23 -0.47 11.76
N TYR A 227 -6.93 -0.62 11.56
CA TYR A 227 -5.99 0.49 11.52
C TYR A 227 -6.21 1.37 10.28
N TYR A 228 -6.16 0.80 9.09
CA TYR A 228 -6.32 1.56 7.86
C TYR A 228 -7.74 2.13 7.67
N GLY A 229 -8.74 1.44 8.17
CA GLY A 229 -10.12 1.89 8.06
C GLY A 229 -10.55 2.88 9.14
N TYR A 230 -10.11 2.71 10.38
CA TYR A 230 -10.77 3.35 11.52
C TYR A 230 -9.86 4.06 12.52
N TYR A 231 -8.52 3.98 12.39
CA TYR A 231 -7.61 4.52 13.39
C TYR A 231 -7.78 6.02 13.62
N SER A 232 -7.91 6.82 12.57
CA SER A 232 -8.09 8.26 12.71
C SER A 232 -9.45 8.63 13.34
N LEU A 233 -10.49 7.84 13.06
CA LEU A 233 -11.79 8.01 13.70
C LEU A 233 -11.73 7.64 15.19
N PHE A 234 -11.01 6.56 15.51
CA PHE A 234 -10.73 6.15 16.88
C PHE A 234 -10.05 7.26 17.68
N LEU A 235 -8.98 7.84 17.13
CA LEU A 235 -8.28 8.96 17.75
C LEU A 235 -9.17 10.19 17.96
N LYS A 236 -10.05 10.50 16.98
CA LYS A 236 -11.00 11.61 17.10
C LYS A 236 -12.00 11.37 18.25
N GLN A 237 -12.51 10.14 18.42
CA GLN A 237 -13.42 9.79 19.51
C GLN A 237 -12.76 9.92 20.89
N GLU A 238 -11.45 9.72 20.97
CA GLU A 238 -10.64 9.94 22.18
C GLU A 238 -10.22 11.40 22.36
N GLY A 239 -10.77 12.34 21.58
CA GLY A 239 -10.46 13.76 21.66
C GLY A 239 -9.10 14.17 21.07
N ILE A 240 -8.42 13.28 20.34
CA ILE A 240 -7.13 13.56 19.70
C ILE A 240 -7.36 14.36 18.42
N SER A 241 -6.66 15.49 18.29
CA SER A 241 -6.79 16.38 17.15
C SER A 241 -6.28 15.78 15.83
N ALA A 242 -6.75 16.30 14.69
CA ALA A 242 -6.31 15.89 13.37
C ALA A 242 -4.80 16.12 13.14
N ALA A 243 -4.23 17.18 13.74
CA ALA A 243 -2.80 17.45 13.70
C ALA A 243 -1.99 16.36 14.40
N VAL A 244 -2.40 15.93 15.60
CA VAL A 244 -1.75 14.84 16.35
C VAL A 244 -1.94 13.52 15.62
N THR A 245 -3.13 13.26 15.07
CA THR A 245 -3.39 12.10 14.21
C THR A 245 -2.41 12.04 13.03
N GLY A 246 -2.20 13.17 12.33
CA GLY A 246 -1.21 13.25 11.26
C GLY A 246 0.22 12.97 11.73
N ASN A 247 0.60 13.46 12.91
CA ASN A 247 1.92 13.15 13.50
C ASN A 247 2.08 11.66 13.78
N LEU A 248 1.06 11.00 14.34
CA LEU A 248 1.08 9.56 14.63
C LEU A 248 1.22 8.73 13.34
N TRP A 249 0.50 9.08 12.28
CA TRP A 249 0.65 8.45 10.96
C TRP A 249 2.04 8.70 10.36
N THR A 250 2.58 9.91 10.52
CA THR A 250 3.94 10.28 10.07
C THR A 250 5.00 9.42 10.77
N VAL A 251 4.89 9.22 12.10
CA VAL A 251 5.77 8.34 12.87
C VAL A 251 5.68 6.90 12.36
N ALA A 252 4.48 6.40 12.10
CA ALA A 252 4.28 5.06 11.56
C ALA A 252 5.02 4.85 10.24
N VAL A 253 4.84 5.74 9.25
CA VAL A 253 5.48 5.62 7.95
C VAL A 253 6.99 5.91 8.01
N ALA A 254 7.43 6.82 8.88
CA ALA A 254 8.86 7.01 9.12
C ALA A 254 9.51 5.73 9.68
N SER A 255 8.82 5.01 10.56
CA SER A 255 9.29 3.72 11.08
C SER A 255 9.37 2.64 9.99
N GLU A 256 8.48 2.66 8.98
CA GLU A 256 8.55 1.78 7.81
C GLU A 256 9.84 2.00 7.01
N LEU A 257 10.15 3.27 6.70
CA LEU A 257 11.36 3.62 5.95
C LEU A 257 12.62 3.19 6.71
N LEU A 258 12.64 3.43 8.02
CA LEU A 258 13.75 2.99 8.86
C LEU A 258 13.87 1.45 8.85
N MET A 259 12.76 0.73 8.98
CA MET A 259 12.76 -0.73 8.97
C MET A 259 13.27 -1.27 7.64
N PHE A 260 12.84 -0.74 6.49
CA PHE A 260 13.37 -1.13 5.18
C PHE A 260 14.89 -0.90 5.08
N ALA A 261 15.40 0.20 5.65
CA ALA A 261 16.83 0.49 5.64
C ALA A 261 17.66 -0.50 6.49
N VAL A 262 17.12 -0.97 7.62
CA VAL A 262 17.83 -1.88 8.54
C VAL A 262 17.55 -3.36 8.25
N MET A 263 16.55 -3.70 7.43
CA MET A 263 16.20 -5.10 7.11
C MET A 263 17.37 -5.95 6.61
N PRO A 264 18.30 -5.45 5.75
CA PRO A 264 19.46 -6.25 5.32
C PRO A 264 20.35 -6.68 6.50
N TRP A 265 20.44 -5.87 7.55
CA TRP A 265 21.17 -6.23 8.78
C TRP A 265 20.46 -7.34 9.57
N PHE A 266 19.12 -7.25 9.72
CA PHE A 266 18.32 -8.28 10.40
C PHE A 266 18.41 -9.62 9.67
N MET A 267 18.29 -9.62 8.34
CA MET A 267 18.35 -10.83 7.52
C MET A 267 19.72 -11.54 7.56
N ARG A 268 20.81 -10.82 7.84
CA ARG A 268 22.13 -11.43 8.06
C ARG A 268 22.28 -12.09 9.43
N ARG A 269 21.44 -11.72 10.40
CA ARG A 269 21.56 -12.19 11.80
C ARG A 269 20.50 -13.21 12.17
N PHE A 270 19.34 -13.16 11.54
CA PHE A 270 18.18 -13.94 11.92
C PHE A 270 17.54 -14.63 10.72
N SER A 271 16.96 -15.81 10.93
CA SER A 271 16.21 -16.49 9.88
C SER A 271 14.92 -15.74 9.52
N LEU A 272 14.45 -15.88 8.28
CA LEU A 272 13.18 -15.28 7.84
C LEU A 272 12.00 -15.71 8.73
N ARG A 273 12.02 -16.99 9.18
CA ARG A 273 11.01 -17.52 10.11
C ARG A 273 11.02 -16.78 11.44
N PHE A 274 12.19 -16.55 12.02
CA PHE A 274 12.33 -15.82 13.30
C PHE A 274 11.81 -14.39 13.16
N ILE A 275 12.25 -13.67 12.11
CA ILE A 275 11.79 -12.31 11.83
C ILE A 275 10.27 -12.28 11.68
N LEU A 276 9.68 -13.23 10.93
CA LEU A 276 8.24 -13.32 10.76
C LEU A 276 7.51 -13.50 12.09
N LEU A 277 7.91 -14.50 12.88
CA LEU A 277 7.24 -14.80 14.15
C LEU A 277 7.29 -13.61 15.12
N VAL A 278 8.47 -12.99 15.28
CA VAL A 278 8.61 -11.79 16.11
C VAL A 278 7.72 -10.66 15.58
N SER A 279 7.70 -10.45 14.26
CA SER A 279 6.86 -9.41 13.65
C SER A 279 5.37 -9.65 13.87
N LEU A 280 4.89 -10.88 13.77
CA LEU A 280 3.49 -11.24 14.00
C LEU A 280 3.09 -11.03 15.47
N PHE A 281 3.92 -11.46 16.42
CA PHE A 281 3.67 -11.20 17.84
C PHE A 281 3.68 -9.71 18.19
N LEU A 282 4.63 -8.94 17.65
CA LEU A 282 4.67 -7.49 17.85
C LEU A 282 3.49 -6.79 17.14
N THR A 283 2.97 -7.34 16.06
CA THR A 283 1.72 -6.86 15.43
C THR A 283 0.53 -7.05 16.36
N ALA A 284 0.39 -8.25 16.96
CA ALA A 284 -0.68 -8.52 17.92
C ALA A 284 -0.57 -7.61 19.17
N PHE A 285 0.64 -7.43 19.69
CA PHE A 285 0.93 -6.53 20.80
C PHE A 285 0.56 -5.07 20.46
N ARG A 286 0.92 -4.62 19.25
CA ARG A 286 0.60 -3.27 18.77
C ARG A 286 -0.91 -3.02 18.74
N TRP A 287 -1.70 -3.95 18.21
CA TRP A 287 -3.16 -3.79 18.16
C TRP A 287 -3.79 -3.83 19.54
N LEU A 288 -3.34 -4.75 20.41
CA LEU A 288 -3.79 -4.82 21.79
C LEU A 288 -3.49 -3.51 22.53
N GLY A 289 -2.26 -3.02 22.43
CA GLY A 289 -1.84 -1.76 23.04
C GLY A 289 -2.61 -0.55 22.50
N THR A 290 -2.88 -0.51 21.18
CA THR A 290 -3.69 0.56 20.57
C THR A 290 -5.09 0.62 21.18
N GLY A 291 -5.74 -0.53 21.40
CA GLY A 291 -7.06 -0.58 22.04
C GLY A 291 -7.02 -0.21 23.53
N MET A 292 -5.92 -0.59 24.24
CA MET A 292 -5.79 -0.31 25.67
C MET A 292 -5.42 1.15 25.98
N GLN A 293 -4.67 1.80 25.10
CA GLN A 293 -4.06 3.12 25.33
C GLN A 293 -4.70 4.23 24.48
N ALA A 294 -5.99 4.13 24.27
CA ALA A 294 -6.76 4.96 23.35
C ALA A 294 -6.51 6.48 23.52
N GLY A 295 -6.48 6.99 24.75
CA GLY A 295 -6.29 8.42 25.03
C GLY A 295 -4.83 8.85 25.25
N ASN A 296 -3.85 7.94 25.32
CA ASN A 296 -2.47 8.26 25.64
C ASN A 296 -1.59 8.43 24.38
N VAL A 297 -1.40 9.69 23.97
CA VAL A 297 -0.62 10.04 22.75
C VAL A 297 0.82 9.54 22.82
N ALA A 298 1.48 9.57 24.00
CA ALA A 298 2.86 9.12 24.12
C ALA A 298 2.97 7.59 23.88
N GLU A 299 2.11 6.80 24.48
CA GLU A 299 2.09 5.36 24.30
C GLU A 299 1.65 4.97 22.88
N LEU A 300 0.65 5.67 22.32
CA LEU A 300 0.27 5.51 20.91
C LEU A 300 1.45 5.82 19.98
N THR A 301 2.29 6.82 20.28
CA THR A 301 3.49 7.14 19.48
C THR A 301 4.49 5.98 19.52
N LEU A 302 4.73 5.37 20.68
CA LEU A 302 5.59 4.19 20.81
C LEU A 302 5.03 2.99 20.01
N LEU A 303 3.71 2.78 20.07
CA LEU A 303 3.05 1.73 19.29
C LEU A 303 3.12 1.99 17.78
N GLN A 304 3.14 3.25 17.34
CA GLN A 304 3.35 3.59 15.92
C GLN A 304 4.76 3.26 15.43
N LEU A 305 5.78 3.29 16.27
CA LEU A 305 7.14 2.82 15.90
C LEU A 305 7.15 1.33 15.52
N LEU A 306 6.25 0.53 16.09
CA LEU A 306 6.09 -0.88 15.73
C LEU A 306 5.49 -1.09 14.34
N HIS A 307 4.99 -0.01 13.67
CA HIS A 307 4.44 -0.13 12.32
C HIS A 307 5.48 -0.62 11.31
N GLY A 308 6.72 -0.16 11.41
CA GLY A 308 7.82 -0.66 10.58
C GLY A 308 8.01 -2.18 10.70
N VAL A 309 7.89 -2.73 11.91
CA VAL A 309 8.00 -4.18 12.14
C VAL A 309 6.75 -4.89 11.63
N SER A 310 5.55 -4.39 11.96
CA SER A 310 4.28 -5.03 11.60
C SER A 310 3.96 -4.97 10.11
N PHE A 311 4.52 -4.02 9.37
CA PHE A 311 4.30 -3.88 7.92
C PHE A 311 5.58 -4.15 7.12
N SER A 312 6.64 -3.37 7.27
CA SER A 312 7.82 -3.45 6.39
C SER A 312 8.61 -4.75 6.55
N ALA A 313 8.82 -5.21 7.80
CA ALA A 313 9.51 -6.48 8.02
C ALA A 313 8.65 -7.66 7.53
N VAL A 314 7.34 -7.67 7.83
CA VAL A 314 6.39 -8.68 7.34
C VAL A 314 6.37 -8.71 5.81
N HIS A 315 6.27 -7.54 5.16
CA HIS A 315 6.27 -7.43 3.70
C HIS A 315 7.56 -7.97 3.08
N THR A 316 8.72 -7.58 3.61
CA THR A 316 10.03 -8.05 3.09
C THR A 316 10.16 -9.56 3.22
N VAL A 317 9.78 -10.12 4.37
CA VAL A 317 9.80 -11.57 4.57
C VAL A 317 8.80 -12.27 3.65
N ALA A 318 7.60 -11.70 3.45
CA ALA A 318 6.63 -12.25 2.52
C ALA A 318 7.20 -12.38 1.11
N VAL A 319 7.73 -11.27 0.55
CA VAL A 319 8.33 -11.26 -0.80
C VAL A 319 9.36 -12.38 -0.96
N LEU A 320 10.24 -12.54 0.02
CA LEU A 320 11.29 -13.56 -0.02
C LEU A 320 10.74 -14.98 0.11
N LEU A 321 9.79 -15.22 1.03
CA LEU A 321 9.21 -16.56 1.22
C LEU A 321 8.36 -17.00 0.02
N PHE A 322 7.56 -16.08 -0.56
CA PHE A 322 6.80 -16.38 -1.78
C PHE A 322 7.73 -16.67 -2.97
N LYS A 323 8.85 -15.95 -3.07
CA LYS A 323 9.88 -16.25 -4.08
C LYS A 323 10.52 -17.61 -3.86
N GLN A 324 10.87 -17.98 -2.64
CA GLN A 324 11.52 -19.25 -2.30
C GLN A 324 10.60 -20.47 -2.43
N CYS A 325 9.28 -20.31 -2.29
CA CYS A 325 8.35 -21.45 -2.34
C CYS A 325 7.92 -21.85 -3.75
N VAL A 326 8.35 -21.13 -4.80
CA VAL A 326 8.01 -21.44 -6.19
C VAL A 326 9.26 -21.50 -7.08
N HIS A 327 9.13 -22.13 -8.24
CA HIS A 327 10.18 -22.11 -9.26
C HIS A 327 10.32 -20.69 -9.84
N THR A 328 11.54 -20.34 -10.30
CA THR A 328 11.87 -18.99 -10.83
C THR A 328 10.90 -18.50 -11.92
N ALA A 329 10.42 -19.41 -12.78
CA ALA A 329 9.41 -19.09 -13.80
C ALA A 329 8.06 -18.62 -13.23
N HIS A 330 7.78 -18.89 -11.96
CA HIS A 330 6.51 -18.57 -11.29
C HIS A 330 6.63 -17.49 -10.21
N GLU A 331 7.81 -16.92 -9.98
CA GLU A 331 8.04 -15.88 -8.96
C GLU A 331 7.09 -14.69 -9.13
N GLY A 332 6.91 -14.21 -10.38
CA GLY A 332 6.00 -13.11 -10.66
C GLY A 332 4.53 -13.44 -10.36
N LYS A 333 4.08 -14.67 -10.69
CA LYS A 333 2.71 -15.14 -10.37
C LYS A 333 2.50 -15.22 -8.85
N ALA A 334 3.48 -15.77 -8.12
CA ALA A 334 3.41 -15.86 -6.65
C ALA A 334 3.39 -14.49 -5.98
N GLN A 335 4.20 -13.55 -6.46
CA GLN A 335 4.22 -12.17 -5.97
C GLN A 335 2.89 -11.45 -6.27
N ALA A 336 2.34 -11.60 -7.47
CA ALA A 336 1.04 -11.04 -7.83
C ALA A 336 -0.08 -11.61 -6.94
N LEU A 337 -0.05 -12.91 -6.66
CA LEU A 337 -0.99 -13.57 -5.76
C LEU A 337 -0.88 -13.04 -4.32
N TYR A 338 0.33 -12.87 -3.80
CA TYR A 338 0.55 -12.24 -2.50
C TYR A 338 -0.04 -10.81 -2.44
N CYS A 339 0.26 -9.97 -3.43
CA CYS A 339 -0.26 -8.62 -3.47
C CYS A 339 -1.79 -8.59 -3.57
N ALA A 340 -2.38 -9.40 -4.45
CA ALA A 340 -3.81 -9.42 -4.66
C ALA A 340 -4.56 -10.03 -3.46
N VAL A 341 -4.22 -11.24 -3.06
CA VAL A 341 -4.96 -11.97 -2.02
C VAL A 341 -4.63 -11.43 -0.63
N CYS A 342 -3.34 -11.31 -0.30
CA CYS A 342 -2.95 -11.00 1.07
C CYS A 342 -3.04 -9.50 1.35
N ILE A 343 -2.42 -8.64 0.54
CA ILE A 343 -2.45 -7.20 0.80
C ILE A 343 -3.84 -6.66 0.48
N GLY A 344 -4.28 -6.72 -0.78
CA GLY A 344 -5.52 -6.10 -1.19
C GLY A 344 -6.74 -6.79 -0.57
N GLY A 345 -6.88 -8.12 -0.76
CA GLY A 345 -8.01 -8.89 -0.24
C GLY A 345 -8.04 -8.95 1.28
N GLY A 346 -6.87 -9.16 1.92
CA GLY A 346 -6.76 -9.19 3.38
C GLY A 346 -7.16 -7.85 4.01
N GLN A 347 -6.59 -6.74 3.55
CA GLN A 347 -6.92 -5.42 4.09
C GLN A 347 -8.38 -5.04 3.84
N ALA A 348 -8.91 -5.27 2.62
CA ALA A 348 -10.31 -4.98 2.32
C ALA A 348 -11.28 -5.77 3.21
N ALA A 349 -11.04 -7.08 3.37
CA ALA A 349 -11.83 -7.93 4.24
C ALA A 349 -11.71 -7.51 5.72
N GLY A 350 -10.50 -7.12 6.14
CA GLY A 350 -10.24 -6.62 7.49
C GLY A 350 -10.94 -5.28 7.79
N VAL A 351 -10.97 -4.35 6.84
CA VAL A 351 -11.73 -3.10 6.96
C VAL A 351 -13.22 -3.39 7.06
N ALA A 352 -13.75 -4.27 6.21
CA ALA A 352 -15.16 -4.64 6.23
C ALA A 352 -15.56 -5.31 7.57
N ALA A 353 -14.78 -6.28 8.05
CA ALA A 353 -15.03 -6.93 9.34
C ALA A 353 -14.85 -5.96 10.52
N GLY A 354 -13.81 -5.12 10.49
CA GLY A 354 -13.56 -4.09 11.49
C GLY A 354 -14.75 -3.16 11.66
N GLY A 355 -15.41 -2.77 10.55
CA GLY A 355 -16.60 -1.92 10.59
C GLY A 355 -17.81 -2.53 11.30
N GLN A 356 -18.01 -3.83 11.16
CA GLN A 356 -19.08 -4.54 11.90
C GLN A 356 -18.80 -4.55 13.40
N ILE A 357 -17.55 -4.84 13.78
CA ILE A 357 -17.15 -4.87 15.19
C ILE A 357 -17.11 -3.47 15.78
N TRP A 358 -16.74 -2.45 14.99
CA TRP A 358 -16.77 -1.05 15.38
C TRP A 358 -18.14 -0.59 15.88
N ALA A 359 -19.23 -1.08 15.26
CA ALA A 359 -20.58 -0.79 15.69
C ALA A 359 -20.90 -1.28 17.12
N ILE A 360 -20.17 -2.30 17.60
CA ILE A 360 -20.26 -2.81 18.96
C ILE A 360 -19.37 -2.00 19.90
N SER A 361 -18.09 -1.85 19.53
CA SER A 361 -17.11 -1.06 20.27
C SER A 361 -15.90 -0.73 19.38
N PRO A 362 -15.46 0.54 19.31
CA PRO A 362 -14.22 0.93 18.65
C PRO A 362 -12.99 0.17 19.16
N VAL A 363 -12.87 0.03 20.48
CA VAL A 363 -11.78 -0.71 21.14
C VAL A 363 -11.81 -2.20 20.76
N ALA A 364 -13.00 -2.80 20.69
CA ALA A 364 -13.16 -4.21 20.32
C ALA A 364 -12.63 -4.51 18.90
N SER A 365 -12.67 -3.54 17.97
CA SER A 365 -12.13 -3.72 16.64
C SER A 365 -10.61 -3.91 16.64
N PHE A 366 -9.87 -3.22 17.53
CA PHE A 366 -8.43 -3.41 17.73
C PHE A 366 -8.11 -4.71 18.47
N TYR A 367 -8.91 -5.11 19.46
CA TYR A 367 -8.75 -6.41 20.15
C TYR A 367 -8.99 -7.58 19.18
N PHE A 368 -9.98 -7.46 18.31
CA PHE A 368 -10.19 -8.43 17.24
C PHE A 368 -9.00 -8.51 16.30
N SER A 369 -8.46 -7.36 15.86
CA SER A 369 -7.24 -7.29 15.05
C SER A 369 -6.05 -7.95 15.75
N ALA A 370 -5.91 -7.74 17.07
CA ALA A 370 -4.87 -8.39 17.88
C ALA A 370 -5.04 -9.92 17.90
N ALA A 371 -6.28 -10.41 18.10
CA ALA A 371 -6.59 -11.84 18.11
C ALA A 371 -6.28 -12.49 16.75
N VAL A 372 -6.63 -11.82 15.63
CA VAL A 372 -6.33 -12.31 14.27
C VAL A 372 -4.80 -12.37 14.03
N ALA A 373 -4.06 -11.33 14.42
CA ALA A 373 -2.60 -11.31 14.28
C ALA A 373 -1.93 -12.40 15.15
N ALA A 374 -2.42 -12.60 16.39
CA ALA A 374 -1.97 -13.69 17.27
C ALA A 374 -2.28 -15.06 16.65
N GLY A 375 -3.46 -15.25 16.06
CA GLY A 375 -3.83 -16.47 15.33
C GLY A 375 -2.88 -16.73 14.16
N ALA A 376 -2.53 -15.70 13.37
CA ALA A 376 -1.53 -15.81 12.31
C ALA A 376 -0.15 -16.22 12.87
N ALA A 377 0.26 -15.67 14.02
CA ALA A 377 1.51 -16.04 14.68
C ALA A 377 1.51 -17.51 15.14
N VAL A 378 0.43 -17.98 15.73
CA VAL A 378 0.26 -19.39 16.17
C VAL A 378 0.31 -20.33 14.95
N ILE A 379 -0.43 -20.03 13.87
CA ILE A 379 -0.40 -20.82 12.63
C ILE A 379 1.02 -20.86 12.06
N ALA A 380 1.70 -19.71 11.97
CA ALA A 380 3.08 -19.66 11.48
C ALA A 380 4.05 -20.46 12.38
N MET A 381 3.88 -20.37 13.70
CA MET A 381 4.72 -21.08 14.66
C MET A 381 4.57 -22.60 14.53
N LEU A 382 3.34 -23.10 14.39
CA LEU A 382 3.04 -24.53 14.34
C LEU A 382 3.36 -25.16 12.98
N PHE A 383 3.11 -24.45 11.88
CA PHE A 383 3.12 -25.05 10.55
C PHE A 383 4.24 -24.56 9.62
N LEU A 384 4.80 -23.35 9.80
CA LEU A 384 5.97 -22.87 9.07
C LEU A 384 7.26 -23.35 9.75
N THR A 385 7.49 -24.66 9.77
CA THR A 385 8.73 -25.23 10.32
C THR A 385 9.92 -24.97 9.39
N ALA A 386 11.15 -24.94 9.94
CA ALA A 386 12.36 -24.75 9.14
C ALA A 386 12.52 -25.80 8.02
N ASN A 387 12.08 -27.04 8.27
CA ASN A 387 12.12 -28.13 7.28
C ASN A 387 11.17 -27.94 6.10
N ARG A 388 10.09 -27.17 6.26
CA ARG A 388 9.14 -26.86 5.18
C ARG A 388 9.57 -25.67 4.32
N LEU A 389 10.37 -24.76 4.87
CA LEU A 389 10.86 -23.58 4.17
C LEU A 389 12.11 -23.82 3.32
N GLY A 390 12.67 -25.07 3.33
CA GLY A 390 13.84 -25.46 2.56
C GLY A 390 15.19 -24.99 3.15
N PRO A 391 16.33 -25.50 2.62
CA PRO A 391 17.66 -25.23 3.17
C PRO A 391 18.22 -23.82 2.89
N ALA A 392 17.45 -22.91 2.33
CA ALA A 392 17.88 -21.57 1.89
C ALA A 392 18.38 -20.62 3.01
N GLY A 393 18.58 -21.11 4.24
CA GLY A 393 19.19 -20.37 5.35
C GLY A 393 20.71 -20.55 5.50
N LYS A 394 21.36 -21.43 4.71
CA LYS A 394 22.78 -21.75 4.87
C LYS A 394 23.72 -21.33 3.73
N GLU A 395 23.22 -20.95 2.56
CA GLU A 395 24.08 -20.67 1.39
C GLU A 395 24.24 -19.20 1.01
N GLN A 396 23.81 -18.25 1.83
CA GLN A 396 24.14 -16.82 1.64
C GLN A 396 25.12 -16.30 2.70
N GLN A 397 26.07 -17.12 3.10
CA GLN A 397 27.29 -16.69 3.74
C GLN A 397 28.45 -16.83 2.74
N VAL A 398 28.53 -15.97 1.74
CA VAL A 398 29.79 -15.57 1.08
C VAL A 398 29.64 -14.11 0.64
#